data_a02fac428257f276bf87dfdfe51318ad
#
_entry.id   a02fac428257f276bf87dfdfe51318ad
#
_cell.length_a   1.000
_cell.length_b   1.000
_cell.length_c   1.000
_cell.angle_alpha   90.00
_cell.angle_beta   90.00
_cell.angle_gamma   90.00
#
_symmetry.space_group_name_H-M   'P 1'
#
loop_
_entity.id
_entity.type
_entity.pdbx_description
1 polymer ?
#
loop_
_entity_poly.entity_id
_entity_poly.type
_entity_poly.pdbx_seq_one_letter_code
_entity_poly.pdbx_strand_id
1 'polypeptide(L)'
;IAGVALAIHLGGPAALFWMLVTALLGMCTKFVEVTISHKYRDILPDGTVSGGPMYYMKKRLNITTRKGKIIRTGAVLGAFFAFATILSSFGTGSLPQINSISDSMFTSFGIRHAITGGVLAVLLGLVILGGIKRIAKVTSTLVPVMAIIYFIGALLVVGTNYANILPSLASIFTDAFTGSAAVGGFLGAGFAFTFNKGVNRGLFSNEAGQGSAPIAHSAARAQEPVSEGMVAILEPFIDTIIICTLTGLVLLSSGVWNEKIPNKFEEADLVVLEGAYSETVPHDKTLMSRYFSNDTTLTLYDGTLKVEDGIPVTGGVTLVHAESFAENVRVYDG
;
A
#
# COMPACT_ATOMS: atom_id res chain seq x y z
N ILE A 1 1.62 2.29 6.99
CA ILE A 1 2.27 3.60 7.14
C ILE A 1 2.58 4.19 5.75
N ALA A 2 3.46 3.60 4.95
CA ALA A 2 3.83 4.13 3.63
C ALA A 2 2.62 4.30 2.68
N GLY A 3 1.64 3.36 2.72
CA GLY A 3 0.41 3.47 1.92
C GLY A 3 -0.44 4.68 2.28
N VAL A 4 -0.53 5.02 3.58
CA VAL A 4 -1.25 6.22 4.05
C VAL A 4 -0.51 7.49 3.64
N ALA A 5 0.82 7.51 3.80
CA ALA A 5 1.65 8.63 3.38
C ALA A 5 1.47 8.92 1.88
N LEU A 6 1.52 7.87 1.05
CA LEU A 6 1.30 8.01 -0.39
C LEU A 6 -0.14 8.45 -0.73
N ALA A 7 -1.14 7.94 0.01
CA ALA A 7 -2.53 8.37 -0.21
C ALA A 7 -2.72 9.86 0.07
N ILE A 8 -2.17 10.35 1.20
CA ILE A 8 -2.25 11.75 1.59
C ILE A 8 -1.40 12.62 0.65
N HIS A 9 -0.20 12.18 0.29
CA HIS A 9 0.67 12.91 -0.63
C HIS A 9 0.00 13.14 -2.00
N LEU A 10 -0.62 12.11 -2.56
CA LEU A 10 -1.27 12.20 -3.87
C LEU A 10 -2.68 12.78 -3.82
N GLY A 11 -3.48 12.40 -2.83
CA GLY A 11 -4.90 12.72 -2.74
C GLY A 11 -5.26 13.76 -1.68
N GLY A 12 -4.27 14.31 -0.96
CA GLY A 12 -4.52 15.23 0.15
C GLY A 12 -5.16 14.56 1.37
N PRO A 13 -5.55 15.36 2.39
CA PRO A 13 -6.20 14.88 3.61
C PRO A 13 -7.47 14.06 3.37
N ALA A 14 -8.23 14.41 2.34
CA ALA A 14 -9.46 13.74 1.94
C ALA A 14 -9.29 12.27 1.56
N ALA A 15 -8.10 11.85 1.11
CA ALA A 15 -7.83 10.44 0.81
C ALA A 15 -8.01 9.56 2.05
N LEU A 16 -7.66 10.07 3.23
CA LEU A 16 -7.86 9.34 4.49
C LEU A 16 -9.34 9.12 4.80
N PHE A 17 -10.22 10.10 4.53
CA PHE A 17 -11.66 9.92 4.67
C PHE A 17 -12.16 8.73 3.85
N TRP A 18 -11.75 8.63 2.60
CA TRP A 18 -12.17 7.52 1.72
C TRP A 18 -11.57 6.18 2.13
N MET A 19 -10.37 6.17 2.72
CA MET A 19 -9.82 4.98 3.36
C MET A 19 -10.70 4.50 4.50
N LEU A 20 -11.19 5.41 5.37
CA LEU A 20 -12.08 5.06 6.49
C LEU A 20 -13.42 4.50 6.00
N VAL A 21 -14.02 5.13 4.98
CA VAL A 21 -15.25 4.59 4.35
C VAL A 21 -15.03 3.19 3.81
N THR A 22 -13.90 2.97 3.14
CA THR A 22 -13.52 1.65 2.63
C THR A 22 -13.35 0.62 3.75
N ALA A 23 -12.80 1.03 4.89
CA ALA A 23 -12.63 0.13 6.04
C ALA A 23 -13.98 -0.33 6.61
N LEU A 24 -14.95 0.58 6.74
CA LEU A 24 -16.30 0.23 7.20
C LEU A 24 -16.97 -0.81 6.30
N LEU A 25 -16.88 -0.64 4.98
CA LEU A 25 -17.39 -1.62 4.02
C LEU A 25 -16.55 -2.90 4.05
N GLY A 26 -15.23 -2.76 4.21
CA GLY A 26 -14.29 -3.85 4.31
C GLY A 26 -14.56 -4.78 5.50
N MET A 27 -14.98 -4.24 6.64
CA MET A 27 -15.38 -5.03 7.82
C MET A 27 -16.50 -6.03 7.49
N CYS A 28 -17.52 -5.57 6.78
CA CYS A 28 -18.61 -6.45 6.34
C CYS A 28 -18.13 -7.53 5.36
N THR A 29 -17.29 -7.14 4.41
CA THR A 29 -16.71 -8.05 3.43
C THR A 29 -15.85 -9.11 4.10
N LYS A 30 -14.96 -8.71 5.02
CA LYS A 30 -14.11 -9.62 5.82
C LYS A 30 -14.94 -10.63 6.59
N PHE A 31 -15.97 -10.16 7.29
CA PHE A 31 -16.86 -11.05 8.03
C PHE A 31 -17.42 -12.16 7.14
N VAL A 32 -17.97 -11.80 5.98
CA VAL A 32 -18.60 -12.75 5.07
C VAL A 32 -17.56 -13.72 4.47
N GLU A 33 -16.48 -13.21 3.90
CA GLU A 33 -15.49 -14.03 3.21
C GLU A 33 -14.77 -14.99 4.15
N VAL A 34 -14.45 -14.57 5.38
CA VAL A 34 -13.80 -15.42 6.38
C VAL A 34 -14.74 -16.46 6.94
N THR A 35 -15.98 -16.07 7.29
CA THR A 35 -17.02 -17.01 7.75
C THR A 35 -17.26 -18.13 6.73
N ILE A 36 -17.40 -17.77 5.45
CA ILE A 36 -17.64 -18.73 4.38
C ILE A 36 -16.42 -19.62 4.18
N SER A 37 -15.23 -19.05 4.19
CA SER A 37 -13.98 -19.80 4.02
C SER A 37 -13.79 -20.82 5.13
N HIS A 38 -13.98 -20.42 6.38
CA HIS A 38 -13.87 -21.29 7.54
C HIS A 38 -14.94 -22.42 7.53
N LYS A 39 -16.17 -22.11 7.10
CA LYS A 39 -17.27 -23.08 6.96
C LYS A 39 -16.98 -24.16 5.93
N TYR A 40 -16.35 -23.79 4.80
CA TYR A 40 -16.16 -24.70 3.66
C TYR A 40 -14.72 -25.19 3.49
N ARG A 41 -13.87 -24.99 4.51
CA ARG A 41 -12.51 -25.53 4.52
C ARG A 41 -12.48 -27.05 4.46
N ASP A 42 -11.38 -27.63 4.05
CA ASP A 42 -11.07 -29.04 4.12
C ASP A 42 -10.08 -29.29 5.23
N ILE A 43 -10.29 -30.34 6.01
CA ILE A 43 -9.35 -30.84 7.00
C ILE A 43 -8.84 -32.16 6.45
N LEU A 44 -7.53 -32.19 6.16
CA LEU A 44 -6.88 -33.36 5.60
C LEU A 44 -6.59 -34.40 6.70
N PRO A 45 -6.35 -35.69 6.33
CA PRO A 45 -6.11 -36.75 7.30
C PRO A 45 -4.90 -36.52 8.22
N ASP A 46 -3.93 -35.74 7.76
CA ASP A 46 -2.76 -35.32 8.55
C ASP A 46 -3.04 -34.13 9.50
N GLY A 47 -4.30 -33.69 9.57
CA GLY A 47 -4.72 -32.55 10.38
C GLY A 47 -4.38 -31.18 9.79
N THR A 48 -3.84 -31.11 8.58
CA THR A 48 -3.64 -29.84 7.88
C THR A 48 -4.97 -29.30 7.39
N VAL A 49 -5.12 -27.97 7.46
CA VAL A 49 -6.32 -27.27 7.03
C VAL A 49 -6.06 -26.54 5.74
N SER A 50 -6.95 -26.72 4.79
CA SER A 50 -6.92 -26.02 3.51
C SER A 50 -8.27 -25.35 3.25
N GLY A 51 -8.25 -24.05 2.99
CA GLY A 51 -9.45 -23.26 2.77
C GLY A 51 -9.17 -22.03 1.91
N GLY A 52 -10.17 -21.20 1.77
CA GLY A 52 -10.10 -20.00 0.95
C GLY A 52 -11.17 -19.99 -0.15
N PRO A 53 -11.18 -18.92 -0.98
CA PRO A 53 -12.20 -18.75 -2.02
C PRO A 53 -12.29 -19.94 -2.97
N MET A 54 -11.17 -20.54 -3.37
CA MET A 54 -11.15 -21.70 -4.26
C MET A 54 -11.95 -22.91 -3.71
N TYR A 55 -11.98 -23.07 -2.37
CA TYR A 55 -12.68 -24.19 -1.74
C TYR A 55 -14.19 -23.99 -1.70
N TYR A 56 -14.67 -22.82 -1.27
CA TYR A 56 -16.12 -22.58 -1.24
C TYR A 56 -16.70 -22.41 -2.66
N MET A 57 -15.95 -21.85 -3.61
CA MET A 57 -16.35 -21.82 -5.02
C MET A 57 -16.53 -23.23 -5.56
N LYS A 58 -15.53 -24.11 -5.40
CA LYS A 58 -15.58 -25.51 -5.83
C LYS A 58 -16.77 -26.26 -5.24
N LYS A 59 -17.10 -26.01 -3.96
CA LYS A 59 -18.17 -26.72 -3.24
C LYS A 59 -19.56 -26.17 -3.54
N ARG A 60 -19.70 -24.87 -3.82
CA ARG A 60 -21.00 -24.19 -3.82
C ARG A 60 -21.40 -23.51 -5.13
N LEU A 61 -20.47 -23.15 -5.98
CA LEU A 61 -20.77 -22.45 -7.23
C LEU A 61 -20.93 -23.41 -8.43
N ASN A 62 -21.57 -24.55 -8.20
CA ASN A 62 -21.91 -25.48 -9.27
C ASN A 62 -23.33 -25.23 -9.78
N ILE A 63 -23.51 -25.26 -11.10
CA ILE A 63 -24.81 -25.05 -11.73
C ILE A 63 -25.48 -26.40 -11.97
N THR A 64 -26.67 -26.57 -11.43
CA THR A 64 -27.51 -27.75 -11.73
C THR A 64 -28.46 -27.40 -12.87
N THR A 65 -28.33 -28.08 -14.00
CA THR A 65 -29.17 -27.88 -15.15
C THR A 65 -30.60 -28.45 -14.87
N ARG A 66 -31.64 -27.94 -15.54
CA ARG A 66 -33.02 -28.44 -15.43
C ARG A 66 -33.16 -29.96 -15.60
N LYS A 67 -32.21 -30.59 -16.30
CA LYS A 67 -32.15 -32.07 -16.51
C LYS A 67 -31.37 -32.80 -15.39
N GLY A 68 -31.07 -32.16 -14.26
CA GLY A 68 -30.36 -32.76 -13.13
C GLY A 68 -28.85 -32.92 -13.32
N LYS A 69 -28.24 -32.47 -14.44
CA LYS A 69 -26.81 -32.55 -14.68
C LYS A 69 -26.07 -31.40 -13.94
N ILE A 70 -25.11 -31.78 -13.11
CA ILE A 70 -24.26 -30.80 -12.40
C ILE A 70 -23.11 -30.38 -13.30
N ILE A 71 -23.02 -29.08 -13.61
CA ILE A 71 -21.90 -28.47 -14.30
C ILE A 71 -20.95 -27.94 -13.21
N ARG A 72 -19.72 -28.40 -13.18
CA ARG A 72 -18.72 -28.06 -12.17
C ARG A 72 -18.11 -26.66 -12.40
N THR A 73 -18.94 -25.64 -12.56
CA THR A 73 -18.49 -24.23 -12.77
C THR A 73 -17.65 -23.73 -11.60
N GLY A 74 -18.01 -24.14 -10.38
CA GLY A 74 -17.26 -23.76 -9.19
C GLY A 74 -15.83 -24.30 -9.15
N ALA A 75 -15.57 -25.46 -9.76
CA ALA A 75 -14.21 -25.99 -9.86
C ALA A 75 -13.34 -25.15 -10.82
N VAL A 76 -13.92 -24.72 -11.94
CA VAL A 76 -13.23 -23.86 -12.92
C VAL A 76 -12.94 -22.49 -12.32
N LEU A 77 -13.94 -21.87 -11.68
CA LEU A 77 -13.77 -20.57 -11.00
C LEU A 77 -12.73 -20.64 -9.88
N GLY A 78 -12.77 -21.71 -9.06
CA GLY A 78 -11.81 -21.93 -7.99
C GLY A 78 -10.39 -22.12 -8.50
N ALA A 79 -10.20 -22.85 -9.61
CA ALA A 79 -8.88 -23.01 -10.24
C ALA A 79 -8.37 -21.67 -10.81
N PHE A 80 -9.25 -20.93 -11.50
CA PHE A 80 -8.91 -19.59 -12.00
C PHE A 80 -8.52 -18.62 -10.89
N PHE A 81 -9.30 -18.60 -9.81
CA PHE A 81 -8.98 -17.79 -8.63
C PHE A 81 -7.61 -18.16 -8.04
N ALA A 82 -7.33 -19.44 -7.85
CA ALA A 82 -6.06 -19.91 -7.31
C ALA A 82 -4.88 -19.49 -8.20
N PHE A 83 -5.01 -19.64 -9.51
CA PHE A 83 -3.99 -19.20 -10.47
C PHE A 83 -3.78 -17.68 -10.43
N ALA A 84 -4.89 -16.91 -10.45
CA ALA A 84 -4.81 -15.44 -10.36
C ALA A 84 -4.18 -14.97 -9.04
N THR A 85 -4.49 -15.64 -7.92
CA THR A 85 -3.90 -15.32 -6.61
C THR A 85 -2.40 -15.59 -6.59
N ILE A 86 -1.92 -16.68 -7.22
CA ILE A 86 -0.50 -16.95 -7.35
C ILE A 86 0.18 -15.83 -8.14
N LEU A 87 -0.36 -15.43 -9.28
CA LEU A 87 0.20 -14.33 -10.06
C LEU A 87 0.20 -13.02 -9.29
N SER A 88 -0.92 -12.70 -8.63
CA SER A 88 -1.04 -11.49 -7.80
C SER A 88 -0.01 -11.45 -6.66
N SER A 89 0.31 -12.60 -6.06
CA SER A 89 1.26 -12.68 -4.94
C SER A 89 2.68 -12.24 -5.31
N PHE A 90 3.06 -12.28 -6.57
CA PHE A 90 4.35 -11.78 -7.03
C PHE A 90 4.44 -10.25 -7.02
N GLY A 91 3.33 -9.55 -7.12
CA GLY A 91 3.30 -8.08 -7.27
C GLY A 91 2.75 -7.32 -6.07
N THR A 92 1.71 -7.83 -5.41
CA THR A 92 0.94 -7.04 -4.44
C THR A 92 1.32 -7.29 -2.97
N GLY A 93 1.91 -8.43 -2.64
CA GLY A 93 2.08 -8.82 -1.23
C GLY A 93 3.19 -8.04 -0.52
N SER A 94 4.44 -8.33 -0.84
CA SER A 94 5.60 -7.84 -0.08
C SER A 94 6.40 -6.75 -0.78
N LEU A 95 6.24 -6.54 -2.09
CA LEU A 95 7.05 -5.60 -2.86
C LEU A 95 7.03 -4.16 -2.31
N PRO A 96 5.86 -3.54 -2.03
CA PRO A 96 5.84 -2.17 -1.50
C PRO A 96 6.49 -2.06 -0.13
N GLN A 97 6.35 -3.09 0.72
CA GLN A 97 6.94 -3.10 2.06
C GLN A 97 8.46 -3.22 1.99
N ILE A 98 8.97 -4.15 1.15
CA ILE A 98 10.41 -4.34 0.96
C ILE A 98 11.04 -3.10 0.34
N ASN A 99 10.39 -2.49 -0.65
CA ASN A 99 10.85 -1.25 -1.25
C ASN A 99 10.95 -0.14 -0.21
N SER A 100 9.91 0.09 0.60
CA SER A 100 9.92 1.12 1.65
C SER A 100 10.97 0.87 2.73
N ILE A 101 11.21 -0.39 3.12
CA ILE A 101 12.26 -0.73 4.09
C ILE A 101 13.63 -0.47 3.48
N SER A 102 13.85 -0.92 2.25
CA SER A 102 15.11 -0.80 1.55
C SER A 102 15.47 0.67 1.31
N ASP A 103 14.50 1.47 0.89
CA ASP A 103 14.65 2.90 0.69
C ASP A 103 14.95 3.64 2.01
N SER A 104 14.24 3.31 3.08
CA SER A 104 14.52 3.87 4.41
C SER A 104 15.92 3.52 4.92
N MET A 105 16.37 2.29 4.69
CA MET A 105 17.74 1.86 5.07
C MET A 105 18.82 2.57 4.25
N PHE A 106 18.54 2.79 2.97
CA PHE A 106 19.43 3.51 2.09
C PHE A 106 19.52 4.99 2.48
N THR A 107 18.38 5.64 2.65
CA THR A 107 18.31 7.08 2.98
C THR A 107 18.89 7.39 4.35
N SER A 108 18.66 6.52 5.35
CA SER A 108 19.09 6.78 6.74
C SER A 108 20.50 6.31 7.03
N PHE A 109 20.98 5.23 6.41
CA PHE A 109 22.22 4.54 6.76
C PHE A 109 23.15 4.32 5.57
N GLY A 110 22.77 4.69 4.33
CA GLY A 110 23.57 4.46 3.13
C GLY A 110 23.72 2.98 2.74
N ILE A 111 22.84 2.10 3.25
CA ILE A 111 22.91 0.67 2.98
C ILE A 111 22.28 0.37 1.62
N ARG A 112 23.06 -0.18 0.70
CA ARG A 112 22.61 -0.51 -0.66
C ARG A 112 21.37 -1.40 -0.64
N HIS A 113 20.41 -1.13 -1.54
CA HIS A 113 19.15 -1.88 -1.67
C HIS A 113 19.34 -3.39 -1.79
N ALA A 114 20.36 -3.83 -2.57
CA ALA A 114 20.68 -5.25 -2.72
C ALA A 114 21.06 -5.94 -1.41
N ILE A 115 21.77 -5.25 -0.51
CA ILE A 115 22.15 -5.79 0.81
C ILE A 115 20.92 -5.95 1.68
N THR A 116 20.10 -4.90 1.78
CA THR A 116 18.85 -4.92 2.56
C THR A 116 17.92 -6.02 2.02
N GLY A 117 17.74 -6.09 0.70
CA GLY A 117 16.93 -7.12 0.04
C GLY A 117 17.44 -8.53 0.31
N GLY A 118 18.74 -8.76 0.22
CA GLY A 118 19.37 -10.05 0.50
C GLY A 118 19.17 -10.50 1.96
N VAL A 119 19.38 -9.61 2.93
CA VAL A 119 19.16 -9.89 4.35
C VAL A 119 17.69 -10.24 4.62
N LEU A 120 16.76 -9.42 4.09
CA LEU A 120 15.33 -9.66 4.25
C LEU A 120 14.88 -10.97 3.60
N ALA A 121 15.42 -11.31 2.42
CA ALA A 121 15.12 -12.57 1.74
C ALA A 121 15.53 -13.78 2.57
N VAL A 122 16.72 -13.75 3.20
CA VAL A 122 17.19 -14.82 4.10
C VAL A 122 16.29 -14.92 5.33
N LEU A 123 16.02 -13.81 6.02
CA LEU A 123 15.16 -13.79 7.21
C LEU A 123 13.75 -14.31 6.90
N LEU A 124 13.16 -13.83 5.82
CA LEU A 124 11.84 -14.27 5.38
C LEU A 124 11.83 -15.75 5.00
N GLY A 125 12.85 -16.21 4.28
CA GLY A 125 13.02 -17.62 3.93
C GLY A 125 13.06 -18.53 5.15
N LEU A 126 13.81 -18.15 6.19
CA LEU A 126 13.87 -18.89 7.44
C LEU A 126 12.52 -19.01 8.14
N VAL A 127 11.66 -17.99 8.04
CA VAL A 127 10.32 -18.04 8.63
C VAL A 127 9.37 -18.89 7.77
N ILE A 128 9.34 -18.66 6.45
CA ILE A 128 8.40 -19.32 5.52
C ILE A 128 8.64 -20.83 5.43
N LEU A 129 9.91 -21.28 5.42
CA LEU A 129 10.27 -22.70 5.36
C LEU A 129 9.73 -23.51 6.55
N GLY A 130 9.37 -22.82 7.66
CA GLY A 130 8.72 -23.48 8.82
C GLY A 130 7.20 -23.62 8.69
N GLY A 131 6.61 -23.21 7.57
CA GLY A 131 5.17 -23.31 7.30
C GLY A 131 4.31 -22.38 8.17
N ILE A 132 2.99 -22.50 8.01
CA ILE A 132 2.01 -21.59 8.62
C ILE A 132 2.11 -21.49 10.14
N LYS A 133 2.45 -22.59 10.82
CA LYS A 133 2.62 -22.60 12.30
C LYS A 133 3.78 -21.71 12.75
N ARG A 134 4.89 -21.74 12.01
CA ARG A 134 6.07 -20.91 12.32
C ARG A 134 5.82 -19.46 11.99
N ILE A 135 5.19 -19.19 10.83
CA ILE A 135 4.76 -17.86 10.45
C ILE A 135 3.87 -17.26 11.56
N ALA A 136 2.83 -17.98 11.98
CA ALA A 136 1.92 -17.51 13.02
C ALA A 136 2.64 -17.24 14.36
N LYS A 137 3.60 -18.10 14.76
CA LYS A 137 4.38 -17.91 15.98
C LYS A 137 5.26 -16.67 15.93
N VAL A 138 5.94 -16.43 14.80
CA VAL A 138 6.82 -15.27 14.63
C VAL A 138 6.00 -13.98 14.58
N THR A 139 4.94 -13.97 13.79
CA THR A 139 4.10 -12.78 13.63
C THR A 139 3.35 -12.42 14.92
N SER A 140 2.83 -13.40 15.65
CA SER A 140 2.13 -13.14 16.92
C SER A 140 3.02 -12.53 18.01
N THR A 141 4.33 -12.68 17.90
CA THR A 141 5.29 -12.06 18.82
C THR A 141 5.78 -10.72 18.30
N LEU A 142 6.15 -10.66 17.01
CA LEU A 142 6.77 -9.48 16.41
C LEU A 142 5.79 -8.33 16.21
N VAL A 143 4.59 -8.62 15.69
CA VAL A 143 3.62 -7.58 15.32
C VAL A 143 3.14 -6.74 16.51
N PRO A 144 2.79 -7.31 17.69
CA PRO A 144 2.40 -6.50 18.84
C PRO A 144 3.52 -5.56 19.31
N VAL A 145 4.77 -6.04 19.33
CA VAL A 145 5.92 -5.21 19.72
C VAL A 145 6.11 -4.04 18.77
N MET A 146 6.05 -4.31 17.46
CA MET A 146 6.14 -3.27 16.43
C MET A 146 4.99 -2.26 16.56
N ALA A 147 3.76 -2.73 16.78
CA ALA A 147 2.58 -1.89 16.95
C ALA A 147 2.70 -0.98 18.16
N ILE A 148 3.19 -1.48 19.31
CA ILE A 148 3.39 -0.69 20.52
C ILE A 148 4.44 0.40 20.29
N ILE A 149 5.60 0.05 19.72
CA ILE A 149 6.67 1.03 19.43
C ILE A 149 6.14 2.12 18.48
N TYR A 150 5.43 1.72 17.43
CA TYR A 150 4.83 2.66 16.49
C TYR A 150 3.80 3.57 17.17
N PHE A 151 2.91 2.98 17.97
CA PHE A 151 1.84 3.73 18.66
C PHE A 151 2.41 4.78 19.62
N ILE A 152 3.44 4.42 20.40
CA ILE A 152 4.13 5.36 21.29
C ILE A 152 4.78 6.48 20.48
N GLY A 153 5.53 6.17 19.44
CA GLY A 153 6.18 7.16 18.58
C GLY A 153 5.17 8.09 17.91
N ALA A 154 4.07 7.54 17.39
CA ALA A 154 3.01 8.31 16.76
C ALA A 154 2.31 9.26 17.76
N LEU A 155 2.01 8.78 18.98
CA LEU A 155 1.43 9.62 20.02
C LEU A 155 2.38 10.75 20.47
N LEU A 156 3.67 10.51 20.52
CA LEU A 156 4.65 11.55 20.81
C LEU A 156 4.62 12.66 19.75
N VAL A 157 4.64 12.29 18.45
CA VAL A 157 4.58 13.28 17.36
C VAL A 157 3.27 14.05 17.38
N VAL A 158 2.14 13.37 17.54
CA VAL A 158 0.82 14.02 17.62
C VAL A 158 0.74 14.92 18.86
N GLY A 159 1.30 14.47 19.99
CA GLY A 159 1.34 15.23 21.23
C GLY A 159 2.17 16.51 21.14
N THR A 160 3.31 16.48 20.45
CA THR A 160 4.12 17.69 20.21
C THR A 160 3.43 18.67 19.25
N ASN A 161 2.54 18.19 18.40
CA ASN A 161 1.77 18.99 17.44
C ASN A 161 0.28 19.12 17.82
N TYR A 162 -0.04 19.10 19.08
CA TYR A 162 -1.43 19.03 19.59
C TYR A 162 -2.35 20.13 19.05
N ALA A 163 -1.82 21.34 18.81
CA ALA A 163 -2.59 22.47 18.28
C ALA A 163 -3.15 22.18 16.86
N ASN A 164 -2.48 21.31 16.11
CA ASN A 164 -2.86 20.96 14.73
C ASN A 164 -3.78 19.73 14.64
N ILE A 165 -4.08 19.06 15.75
CA ILE A 165 -4.93 17.84 15.73
C ILE A 165 -6.33 18.16 15.19
N LEU A 166 -6.97 19.17 15.76
CA LEU A 166 -8.34 19.53 15.38
C LEU A 166 -8.43 20.07 13.95
N PRO A 167 -7.55 20.98 13.49
CA PRO A 167 -7.48 21.38 12.11
C PRO A 167 -7.25 20.20 11.14
N SER A 168 -6.36 19.26 11.50
CA SER A 168 -6.10 18.07 10.68
C SER A 168 -7.31 17.15 10.56
N LEU A 169 -8.01 16.91 11.66
CA LEU A 169 -9.26 16.16 11.64
C LEU A 169 -10.33 16.87 10.80
N ALA A 170 -10.46 18.18 10.95
CA ALA A 170 -11.40 18.94 10.15
C ALA A 170 -11.09 18.83 8.65
N SER A 171 -9.83 18.96 8.25
CA SER A 171 -9.43 18.87 6.84
C SER A 171 -9.75 17.49 6.22
N ILE A 172 -9.62 16.39 6.96
CA ILE A 172 -9.98 15.05 6.48
C ILE A 172 -11.44 15.00 6.01
N PHE A 173 -12.34 15.62 6.77
CA PHE A 173 -13.78 15.62 6.45
C PHE A 173 -14.16 16.72 5.48
N THR A 174 -13.68 17.95 5.66
CA THR A 174 -14.06 19.08 4.79
C THR A 174 -13.56 18.89 3.37
N ASP A 175 -12.31 18.48 3.22
CA ASP A 175 -11.68 18.32 1.91
C ASP A 175 -12.28 17.18 1.09
N ALA A 176 -12.86 16.17 1.78
CA ALA A 176 -13.55 15.07 1.13
C ALA A 176 -14.77 15.52 0.30
N PHE A 177 -15.39 16.65 0.65
CA PHE A 177 -16.61 17.15 0.01
C PHE A 177 -16.43 18.48 -0.71
N THR A 178 -15.37 19.23 -0.44
CA THR A 178 -15.16 20.57 -1.02
C THR A 178 -14.28 20.57 -2.26
N GLY A 179 -13.65 19.44 -2.60
CA GLY A 179 -12.74 19.34 -3.74
C GLY A 179 -11.43 20.13 -3.58
N SER A 180 -11.17 20.68 -2.38
CA SER A 180 -9.94 21.40 -2.03
C SER A 180 -8.71 20.47 -1.87
N ALA A 181 -8.88 19.18 -2.15
CA ALA A 181 -7.80 18.21 -2.26
C ALA A 181 -6.66 18.58 -3.23
N ALA A 182 -6.82 19.70 -3.94
CA ALA A 182 -5.86 20.25 -4.90
C ALA A 182 -4.62 20.89 -4.26
N VAL A 183 -4.49 20.95 -2.94
CA VAL A 183 -3.39 21.67 -2.26
C VAL A 183 -2.12 20.82 -2.13
N GLY A 184 -2.21 19.51 -2.29
CA GLY A 184 -1.03 18.66 -2.42
C GLY A 184 -0.43 18.75 -3.81
N GLY A 185 0.17 19.84 -4.12
CA GLY A 185 1.18 20.16 -5.11
C GLY A 185 1.14 19.58 -6.52
N PHE A 186 0.38 18.60 -6.88
CA PHE A 186 0.40 18.10 -8.25
C PHE A 186 -1.01 17.87 -8.79
N LEU A 187 -1.38 18.67 -9.82
CA LEU A 187 -2.55 18.53 -10.67
C LEU A 187 -3.87 18.47 -9.92
N GLY A 188 -4.67 19.50 -10.00
CA GLY A 188 -6.07 19.57 -9.62
C GLY A 188 -6.71 18.18 -9.43
N ALA A 189 -6.36 17.54 -8.33
CA ALA A 189 -6.88 16.22 -8.00
C ALA A 189 -8.38 16.41 -7.75
N GLY A 190 -9.15 16.26 -8.82
CA GLY A 190 -10.58 16.28 -8.71
C GLY A 190 -11.04 15.23 -7.71
N PHE A 191 -12.24 15.39 -7.19
CA PHE A 191 -12.87 14.43 -6.28
C PHE A 191 -12.63 12.95 -6.67
N ALA A 192 -12.77 12.66 -7.98
CA ALA A 192 -12.57 11.30 -8.49
C ALA A 192 -11.16 10.74 -8.28
N PHE A 193 -10.13 11.57 -8.37
CA PHE A 193 -8.75 11.15 -8.15
C PHE A 193 -8.50 10.85 -6.67
N THR A 194 -8.87 11.76 -5.77
CA THR A 194 -8.74 11.59 -4.33
C THR A 194 -9.53 10.39 -3.82
N PHE A 195 -10.78 10.25 -4.29
CA PHE A 195 -11.61 9.08 -4.02
C PHE A 195 -10.90 7.79 -4.43
N ASN A 196 -10.40 7.74 -5.66
CA ASN A 196 -9.71 6.56 -6.19
C ASN A 196 -8.44 6.23 -5.40
N LYS A 197 -7.62 7.22 -5.08
CA LYS A 197 -6.40 7.02 -4.27
C LYS A 197 -6.75 6.54 -2.85
N GLY A 198 -7.74 7.14 -2.20
CA GLY A 198 -8.20 6.74 -0.87
C GLY A 198 -8.78 5.33 -0.84
N VAL A 199 -9.70 5.02 -1.76
CA VAL A 199 -10.31 3.68 -1.85
C VAL A 199 -9.27 2.61 -2.16
N ASN A 200 -8.41 2.82 -3.15
CA ASN A 200 -7.37 1.85 -3.51
C ASN A 200 -6.42 1.56 -2.34
N ARG A 201 -6.02 2.59 -1.61
CA ARG A 201 -5.14 2.42 -0.44
C ARG A 201 -5.86 1.81 0.76
N GLY A 202 -7.13 2.10 0.96
CA GLY A 202 -7.97 1.44 1.96
C GLY A 202 -8.10 -0.06 1.67
N LEU A 203 -8.46 -0.43 0.45
CA LEU A 203 -8.54 -1.84 0.02
C LEU A 203 -7.19 -2.56 0.10
N PHE A 204 -6.11 -1.87 -0.22
CA PHE A 204 -4.76 -2.42 -0.09
C PHE A 204 -4.38 -2.65 1.38
N SER A 205 -4.79 -1.76 2.29
CA SER A 205 -4.50 -1.87 3.72
C SER A 205 -5.25 -3.03 4.36
N ASN A 206 -6.56 -3.11 4.15
CA ASN A 206 -7.41 -4.09 4.84
C ASN A 206 -7.59 -5.41 4.07
N GLU A 207 -7.15 -5.49 2.81
CA GLU A 207 -7.25 -6.67 1.93
C GLU A 207 -8.68 -7.27 1.82
N ALA A 208 -9.73 -6.51 2.15
CA ALA A 208 -11.10 -7.00 2.09
C ALA A 208 -11.52 -7.29 0.65
N GLY A 209 -12.02 -8.51 0.42
CA GLY A 209 -12.44 -8.97 -0.90
C GLY A 209 -11.33 -9.46 -1.81
N GLN A 210 -10.05 -9.40 -1.40
CA GLN A 210 -8.93 -9.92 -2.19
C GLN A 210 -8.82 -11.46 -2.10
N GLY A 211 -9.39 -12.06 -1.04
CA GLY A 211 -9.38 -13.50 -0.83
C GLY A 211 -8.12 -14.07 -0.19
N SER A 212 -7.12 -13.24 0.10
CA SER A 212 -5.89 -13.63 0.83
C SER A 212 -6.18 -13.96 2.29
N ALA A 213 -6.88 -13.07 3.00
CA ALA A 213 -7.24 -13.25 4.39
C ALA A 213 -8.08 -14.51 4.65
N PRO A 214 -9.13 -14.83 3.86
CA PRO A 214 -9.87 -16.08 4.03
C PRO A 214 -9.01 -17.34 3.94
N ILE A 215 -7.93 -17.33 3.17
CA ILE A 215 -6.99 -18.46 3.10
C ILE A 215 -6.28 -18.64 4.46
N ALA A 216 -5.76 -17.57 5.03
CA ALA A 216 -5.08 -17.59 6.33
C ALA A 216 -6.03 -17.96 7.47
N HIS A 217 -7.19 -17.31 7.55
CA HIS A 217 -8.22 -17.54 8.57
C HIS A 217 -8.84 -18.93 8.51
N SER A 218 -8.80 -19.61 7.36
CA SER A 218 -9.28 -20.98 7.27
C SER A 218 -8.53 -21.94 8.20
N ALA A 219 -7.27 -21.66 8.51
CA ALA A 219 -6.44 -22.47 9.41
C ALA A 219 -6.68 -22.16 10.90
N ALA A 220 -7.47 -21.15 11.23
CA ALA A 220 -7.76 -20.76 12.61
C ALA A 220 -8.54 -21.85 13.35
N ARG A 221 -8.31 -21.93 14.67
CA ARG A 221 -9.00 -22.85 15.58
C ARG A 221 -10.18 -22.13 16.22
N ALA A 222 -11.28 -22.00 15.48
CA ALA A 222 -12.53 -21.48 16.00
C ALA A 222 -13.54 -22.62 16.14
N GLN A 223 -14.43 -22.53 17.14
CA GLN A 223 -15.49 -23.51 17.36
C GLN A 223 -16.56 -23.42 16.26
N GLU A 224 -16.86 -22.19 15.86
CA GLU A 224 -17.88 -21.90 14.84
C GLU A 224 -17.29 -20.97 13.75
N PRO A 225 -17.71 -21.12 12.49
CA PRO A 225 -17.28 -20.26 11.40
C PRO A 225 -17.59 -18.77 11.62
N VAL A 226 -18.71 -18.46 12.29
CA VAL A 226 -19.12 -17.08 12.59
C VAL A 226 -18.17 -16.43 13.59
N SER A 227 -17.67 -17.18 14.58
CA SER A 227 -16.70 -16.67 15.56
C SER A 227 -15.43 -16.18 14.89
N GLU A 228 -14.93 -16.90 13.90
CA GLU A 228 -13.75 -16.48 13.13
C GLU A 228 -14.07 -15.26 12.26
N GLY A 229 -15.23 -15.19 11.64
CA GLY A 229 -15.69 -14.01 10.92
C GLY A 229 -15.78 -12.77 11.81
N MET A 230 -16.24 -12.91 13.05
CA MET A 230 -16.28 -11.80 14.02
C MET A 230 -14.88 -11.31 14.39
N VAL A 231 -13.91 -12.21 14.53
CA VAL A 231 -12.50 -11.83 14.76
C VAL A 231 -11.94 -11.11 13.55
N ALA A 232 -12.27 -11.55 12.34
CA ALA A 232 -11.78 -10.95 11.11
C ALA A 232 -12.25 -9.49 10.90
N ILE A 233 -13.37 -9.08 11.50
CA ILE A 233 -13.81 -7.68 11.50
C ILE A 233 -12.79 -6.76 12.16
N LEU A 234 -12.06 -7.25 13.16
CA LEU A 234 -11.07 -6.45 13.90
C LEU A 234 -9.87 -6.07 13.02
N GLU A 235 -9.59 -6.81 11.96
CA GLU A 235 -8.47 -6.51 11.07
C GLU A 235 -8.64 -5.14 10.39
N PRO A 236 -9.68 -4.86 9.58
CA PRO A 236 -9.89 -3.53 9.01
C PRO A 236 -10.10 -2.44 10.07
N PHE A 237 -10.69 -2.79 11.22
CA PHE A 237 -10.91 -1.85 12.30
C PHE A 237 -9.58 -1.38 12.91
N ILE A 238 -8.72 -2.31 13.31
CA ILE A 238 -7.44 -1.96 13.94
C ILE A 238 -6.49 -1.35 12.92
N ASP A 239 -6.32 -2.00 11.77
CA ASP A 239 -5.36 -1.56 10.75
C ASP A 239 -5.77 -0.22 10.13
N THR A 240 -7.00 -0.15 9.59
CA THR A 240 -7.37 1.02 8.79
C THR A 240 -8.02 2.11 9.64
N ILE A 241 -8.93 1.78 10.57
CA ILE A 241 -9.58 2.84 11.36
C ILE A 241 -8.64 3.38 12.43
N ILE A 242 -7.90 2.54 13.15
CA ILE A 242 -7.02 3.00 14.23
C ILE A 242 -5.65 3.42 13.69
N ILE A 243 -4.91 2.48 13.10
CA ILE A 243 -3.49 2.70 12.72
C ILE A 243 -3.36 3.68 11.56
N CYS A 244 -4.19 3.57 10.52
CA CYS A 244 -4.11 4.51 9.41
C CYS A 244 -4.60 5.91 9.78
N THR A 245 -5.60 6.05 10.68
CA THR A 245 -6.00 7.36 11.20
C THR A 245 -4.90 7.99 12.03
N LEU A 246 -4.27 7.23 12.91
CA LEU A 246 -3.13 7.71 13.69
C LEU A 246 -1.98 8.13 12.79
N THR A 247 -1.66 7.33 11.75
CA THR A 247 -0.65 7.67 10.75
C THR A 247 -0.99 8.96 10.01
N GLY A 248 -2.25 9.10 9.59
CA GLY A 248 -2.72 10.32 8.95
C GLY A 248 -2.60 11.55 9.84
N LEU A 249 -2.96 11.40 11.13
CA LEU A 249 -2.79 12.48 12.10
C LEU A 249 -1.32 12.86 12.30
N VAL A 250 -0.42 11.89 12.38
CA VAL A 250 1.03 12.16 12.44
C VAL A 250 1.47 13.03 11.25
N LEU A 251 1.10 12.64 10.04
CA LEU A 251 1.51 13.34 8.82
C LEU A 251 0.87 14.72 8.71
N LEU A 252 -0.42 14.83 8.98
CA LEU A 252 -1.17 16.08 8.83
C LEU A 252 -0.83 17.09 9.93
N SER A 253 -0.75 16.65 11.20
CA SER A 253 -0.46 17.54 12.32
C SER A 253 0.96 18.06 12.33
N SER A 254 1.92 17.26 11.87
CA SER A 254 3.33 17.67 11.74
C SER A 254 3.58 18.56 10.51
N GLY A 255 2.69 18.56 9.51
CA GLY A 255 2.87 19.30 8.26
C GLY A 255 3.82 18.65 7.25
N VAL A 256 4.51 17.58 7.63
CA VAL A 256 5.54 16.92 6.78
C VAL A 256 4.99 16.46 5.42
N TRP A 257 3.70 16.17 5.32
CA TRP A 257 3.08 15.74 4.07
C TRP A 257 3.13 16.80 2.95
N ASN A 258 3.28 18.07 3.32
CA ASN A 258 3.43 19.20 2.37
C ASN A 258 4.89 19.51 2.06
N GLU A 259 5.81 19.01 2.86
CA GLU A 259 7.23 19.28 2.68
C GLU A 259 7.78 18.37 1.57
N LYS A 260 8.42 19.01 0.60
CA LYS A 260 9.19 18.30 -0.43
C LYS A 260 10.64 18.31 -0.01
N ILE A 261 11.11 17.16 0.45
CA ILE A 261 12.52 16.98 0.79
C ILE A 261 13.22 16.41 -0.44
N PRO A 262 14.35 17.01 -0.88
CA PRO A 262 15.13 16.43 -1.97
C PRO A 262 15.59 15.02 -1.63
N ASN A 263 15.23 14.07 -2.48
CA ASN A 263 15.63 12.68 -2.32
C ASN A 263 16.79 12.36 -3.26
N LYS A 264 17.79 11.61 -2.78
CA LYS A 264 18.88 11.07 -3.60
C LYS A 264 18.48 9.69 -4.13
N PHE A 265 18.68 9.46 -5.41
CA PHE A 265 18.37 8.22 -6.11
C PHE A 265 19.61 7.63 -6.78
N GLU A 266 19.60 6.33 -7.04
CA GLU A 266 20.62 5.71 -7.90
C GLU A 266 20.40 6.18 -9.35
N GLU A 267 21.48 6.31 -10.13
CA GLU A 267 21.39 6.77 -11.52
C GLU A 267 20.45 5.91 -12.37
N ALA A 268 20.44 4.61 -12.11
CA ALA A 268 19.59 3.64 -12.80
C ALA A 268 18.08 3.88 -12.59
N ASP A 269 17.70 4.60 -11.52
CA ASP A 269 16.30 4.89 -11.18
C ASP A 269 15.85 6.26 -11.70
N LEU A 270 16.74 6.99 -12.37
CA LEU A 270 16.51 8.34 -12.83
C LEU A 270 16.30 8.41 -14.34
N VAL A 271 15.44 9.32 -14.73
CA VAL A 271 15.34 9.79 -16.11
C VAL A 271 15.93 11.19 -16.19
N VAL A 272 16.85 11.40 -17.12
CA VAL A 272 17.43 12.71 -17.38
C VAL A 272 16.80 13.29 -18.63
N LEU A 273 16.11 14.42 -18.45
CA LEU A 273 15.49 15.15 -19.56
C LEU A 273 16.38 16.29 -20.04
N GLU A 274 16.39 16.53 -21.34
CA GLU A 274 16.95 17.74 -21.94
C GLU A 274 15.97 18.89 -21.69
N GLY A 275 16.48 19.98 -21.12
CA GLY A 275 15.70 21.15 -20.73
C GLY A 275 15.76 21.41 -19.24
N ALA A 276 15.72 22.68 -18.86
CA ALA A 276 15.64 23.10 -17.45
C ALA A 276 14.17 23.32 -17.08
N TYR A 277 13.58 22.37 -16.37
CA TYR A 277 12.21 22.47 -15.87
C TYR A 277 12.20 22.75 -14.38
N SER A 278 11.35 23.64 -13.90
CA SER A 278 11.22 23.97 -12.48
C SER A 278 9.82 23.72 -11.96
N GLU A 279 9.75 23.17 -10.75
CA GLU A 279 8.46 22.99 -10.06
C GLU A 279 7.80 24.30 -9.63
N THR A 280 8.54 25.41 -9.61
CA THR A 280 8.03 26.73 -9.25
C THR A 280 7.35 27.44 -10.41
N VAL A 281 7.62 27.00 -11.65
CA VAL A 281 7.08 27.60 -12.87
C VAL A 281 5.79 26.89 -13.29
N PRO A 282 4.62 27.56 -13.34
CA PRO A 282 3.33 26.92 -13.66
C PRO A 282 3.30 26.24 -15.05
N HIS A 283 4.00 26.81 -16.03
CA HIS A 283 4.11 26.23 -17.37
C HIS A 283 4.83 24.89 -17.35
N ASP A 284 5.96 24.83 -16.69
CA ASP A 284 6.79 23.61 -16.58
C ASP A 284 6.04 22.52 -15.83
N LYS A 285 5.34 22.88 -14.77
CA LYS A 285 4.45 21.98 -14.03
C LYS A 285 3.40 21.33 -14.94
N THR A 286 2.76 22.13 -15.78
CA THR A 286 1.74 21.61 -16.70
C THR A 286 2.36 20.69 -17.76
N LEU A 287 3.53 21.03 -18.26
CA LEU A 287 4.24 20.25 -19.25
C LEU A 287 4.71 18.89 -18.67
N MET A 288 5.33 18.92 -17.49
CA MET A 288 5.77 17.71 -16.79
C MET A 288 4.60 16.80 -16.41
N SER A 289 3.47 17.38 -16.02
CA SER A 289 2.24 16.65 -15.78
C SER A 289 1.76 15.87 -16.99
N ARG A 290 1.76 16.50 -18.17
CA ARG A 290 1.41 15.82 -19.42
C ARG A 290 2.41 14.71 -19.75
N TYR A 291 3.70 14.92 -19.47
CA TYR A 291 4.73 13.92 -19.63
C TYR A 291 4.45 12.70 -18.75
N PHE A 292 4.16 12.89 -17.46
CA PHE A 292 3.83 11.81 -16.54
C PHE A 292 2.52 11.09 -16.86
N SER A 293 1.58 11.78 -17.50
CA SER A 293 0.32 11.19 -18.00
C SER A 293 0.46 10.49 -19.36
N ASN A 294 1.66 10.45 -19.94
CA ASN A 294 1.93 9.97 -21.30
C ASN A 294 1.19 10.74 -22.41
N ASP A 295 0.77 11.98 -22.12
CA ASP A 295 0.10 12.85 -23.11
C ASP A 295 1.10 13.66 -23.94
N THR A 296 2.36 13.66 -23.59
CA THR A 296 3.46 14.30 -24.33
C THR A 296 4.76 13.56 -24.13
N THR A 297 5.67 13.70 -25.08
CA THR A 297 7.04 13.15 -25.01
C THR A 297 8.03 14.29 -24.88
N LEU A 298 9.01 14.14 -24.00
CA LEU A 298 10.14 15.06 -23.84
C LEU A 298 11.42 14.36 -24.28
N THR A 299 12.38 15.14 -24.72
CA THR A 299 13.67 14.62 -25.18
C THR A 299 14.50 14.13 -23.99
N LEU A 300 14.99 12.91 -24.08
CA LEU A 300 15.94 12.37 -23.12
C LEU A 300 17.33 12.97 -23.39
N TYR A 301 18.03 13.33 -22.31
CA TYR A 301 19.39 13.80 -22.43
C TYR A 301 20.33 12.64 -22.80
N ASP A 302 21.07 12.80 -23.87
CA ASP A 302 22.10 11.85 -24.33
C ASP A 302 23.47 12.51 -24.21
N GLY A 303 24.13 12.32 -23.07
CA GLY A 303 25.43 12.92 -22.80
C GLY A 303 25.98 12.55 -21.44
N THR A 304 27.18 13.04 -21.12
CA THR A 304 27.80 12.82 -19.82
C THR A 304 27.26 13.83 -18.81
N LEU A 305 26.63 13.34 -17.75
CA LEU A 305 26.13 14.15 -16.66
C LEU A 305 27.24 14.38 -15.63
N LYS A 306 27.60 15.66 -15.39
CA LYS A 306 28.45 16.03 -14.27
C LYS A 306 27.57 16.38 -13.07
N VAL A 307 27.83 15.77 -11.94
CA VAL A 307 27.04 15.91 -10.71
C VAL A 307 27.95 16.42 -9.58
N GLU A 308 27.49 17.41 -8.84
CA GLU A 308 28.13 17.89 -7.61
C GLU A 308 27.05 17.95 -6.53
N ASP A 309 27.28 17.32 -5.38
CA ASP A 309 26.31 17.20 -4.28
C ASP A 309 24.92 16.66 -4.70
N GLY A 310 24.90 15.76 -5.67
CA GLY A 310 23.68 15.17 -6.19
C GLY A 310 22.90 16.05 -7.19
N ILE A 311 23.44 17.22 -7.54
CA ILE A 311 22.83 18.17 -8.47
C ILE A 311 23.60 18.17 -9.81
N PRO A 312 22.92 18.12 -10.97
CA PRO A 312 23.59 18.28 -12.25
C PRO A 312 24.25 19.67 -12.37
N VAL A 313 25.54 19.69 -12.60
CA VAL A 313 26.26 20.91 -12.95
C VAL A 313 26.14 21.21 -14.44
N THR A 314 25.77 20.20 -15.23
CA THR A 314 25.50 20.33 -16.66
C THR A 314 24.21 21.17 -16.84
N GLY A 315 24.35 22.38 -17.39
CA GLY A 315 23.21 23.25 -17.62
C GLY A 315 22.22 22.67 -18.63
N GLY A 316 20.93 22.99 -18.44
CA GLY A 316 19.87 22.58 -19.39
C GLY A 316 19.43 21.14 -19.29
N VAL A 317 19.57 20.50 -18.13
CA VAL A 317 19.06 19.14 -17.85
C VAL A 317 18.20 19.13 -16.60
N THR A 318 17.24 18.23 -16.55
CA THR A 318 16.36 18.02 -15.39
C THR A 318 16.34 16.56 -15.01
N LEU A 319 16.64 16.27 -13.74
CA LEU A 319 16.50 14.93 -13.16
C LEU A 319 15.03 14.67 -12.84
N VAL A 320 14.56 13.47 -13.18
CA VAL A 320 13.18 13.03 -12.96
C VAL A 320 13.18 11.65 -12.32
N HIS A 321 12.38 11.49 -11.28
CA HIS A 321 12.09 10.20 -10.66
C HIS A 321 10.59 10.10 -10.39
N ALA A 322 9.92 9.13 -11.00
CA ALA A 322 8.47 8.99 -10.95
C ALA A 322 7.76 10.33 -11.29
N GLU A 323 7.03 10.91 -10.35
CA GLU A 323 6.32 12.18 -10.52
C GLU A 323 7.08 13.41 -9.93
N SER A 324 8.32 13.20 -9.46
CA SER A 324 9.17 14.27 -8.91
C SER A 324 10.26 14.66 -9.89
N PHE A 325 10.60 15.95 -9.94
CA PHE A 325 11.62 16.47 -10.85
C PHE A 325 12.37 17.67 -10.28
N ALA A 326 13.41 18.09 -10.97
CA ALA A 326 14.22 19.26 -10.67
C ALA A 326 14.81 19.24 -9.24
N GLU A 327 14.54 20.25 -8.44
CA GLU A 327 15.14 20.48 -7.12
C GLU A 327 14.81 19.40 -6.09
N ASN A 328 13.74 18.63 -6.32
CA ASN A 328 13.33 17.55 -5.42
C ASN A 328 13.99 16.21 -5.72
N VAL A 329 14.75 16.12 -6.80
CA VAL A 329 15.42 14.89 -7.24
C VAL A 329 16.93 15.13 -7.29
N ARG A 330 17.69 14.30 -6.59
CA ARG A 330 19.16 14.30 -6.61
C ARG A 330 19.65 12.91 -6.93
N VAL A 331 20.85 12.83 -7.50
CA VAL A 331 21.53 11.57 -7.78
C VAL A 331 22.60 11.32 -6.72
N TYR A 332 22.88 10.07 -6.38
CA TYR A 332 24.03 9.73 -5.55
C TYR A 332 25.33 9.98 -6.32
N ASP A 333 26.28 10.60 -5.66
CA ASP A 333 27.64 10.73 -6.17
C ASP A 333 28.24 9.32 -6.27
N GLY A 334 28.38 8.83 -7.48
CA GLY A 334 28.91 7.50 -7.79
C GLY A 334 30.42 7.49 -7.89
#